data_c68f0c6bb5711cf7e1d97bbcc38797a4
#
_entry.id   c68f0c6bb5711cf7e1d97bbcc38797a4
#
_cell.length_a   1.000
_cell.length_b   1.000
_cell.length_c   1.000
_cell.angle_alpha   90.00
_cell.angle_beta   90.00
_cell.angle_gamma   90.00
#
_symmetry.space_group_name_H-M   'P 1'
#
loop_
_entity.id
_entity.type
_entity.pdbx_description
1 polymer ?
#
loop_
_entity_poly.entity_id
_entity_poly.type
_entity_poly.pdbx_seq_one_letter_code
_entity_poly.pdbx_strand_id
1 'polypeptide(L)'
;MPLHEDRSESNAGPTIGRRDLCKRIGLLGSMVMLGGVSSLARAERLPSGLEGQGLPQRQLGRTGVMLPILGLGGGHLLNTSEEEGGRIVQEAIDAGITFFDNAWEYSDNRSEVVMGKALEGRRHEVFLMTKLCTHGRGKKVGMLHLEQSLRRLGTDYLDLWQIHEVGCDDDPELIFGEGGAMEALAEAKQQGKVRFIGFTGHKSPAVHLKVLTYNFPFDTCQLPLNVFDSAYHSFEQQVLPELLRRGIAPIAMKSLCGNGKPVQQGILTVEEAMRYVLSLPVSTLVSGIDSREVLRQNLAIARRFVPMTQAEMVQLRERISGHATEGQFEHYKTDAVWSCDRQEVERRFGKLEKA
;
A
#
# COMPACT_ATOMS: atom_id res chain seq x y z
N MET A 1 40.58 48.20 28.30
CA MET A 1 40.26 47.86 26.92
C MET A 1 39.48 46.57 26.95
N PRO A 2 38.17 46.58 26.70
CA PRO A 2 37.37 45.38 26.71
C PRO A 2 37.32 44.73 25.33
N LEU A 3 37.31 43.40 25.32
CA LEU A 3 37.20 42.53 24.17
C LEU A 3 35.76 42.51 23.64
N HIS A 4 35.59 42.65 22.34
CA HIS A 4 34.33 42.53 21.61
C HIS A 4 33.87 41.07 21.61
N GLU A 5 32.67 40.81 22.14
CA GLU A 5 31.90 39.59 21.89
C GLU A 5 31.16 39.75 20.55
N ASP A 6 31.50 38.90 19.64
CA ASP A 6 30.83 38.76 18.35
C ASP A 6 29.59 37.82 18.54
N ARG A 7 28.40 38.40 18.49
CA ARG A 7 27.12 37.65 18.52
C ARG A 7 26.75 37.29 17.10
N SER A 8 27.00 36.04 16.71
CA SER A 8 26.43 35.47 15.52
C SER A 8 24.94 35.19 15.76
N GLU A 9 24.05 35.99 15.23
CA GLU A 9 22.63 35.74 15.17
C GLU A 9 22.37 34.56 14.19
N SER A 10 21.98 33.42 14.73
CA SER A 10 21.48 32.29 13.94
C SER A 10 20.07 32.63 13.43
N ASN A 11 19.94 32.86 12.14
CA ASN A 11 18.70 33.09 11.44
C ASN A 11 17.96 31.77 11.30
N ALA A 12 17.23 31.34 12.31
CA ALA A 12 16.32 30.23 12.26
C ALA A 12 15.07 30.66 11.48
N GLY A 13 14.92 30.17 10.27
CA GLY A 13 13.70 30.32 9.49
C GLY A 13 12.47 29.74 10.23
N PRO A 14 11.26 30.16 9.89
CA PRO A 14 10.06 29.79 10.64
C PRO A 14 9.79 28.28 10.52
N THR A 15 9.86 27.59 11.65
CA THR A 15 9.43 26.20 11.80
C THR A 15 7.92 26.09 11.56
N ILE A 16 7.53 25.34 10.55
CA ILE A 16 6.11 25.08 10.30
C ILE A 16 5.60 24.12 11.38
N GLY A 17 4.79 24.63 12.30
CA GLY A 17 4.20 23.82 13.35
C GLY A 17 3.28 22.72 12.80
N ARG A 18 3.21 21.58 13.53
CA ARG A 18 2.36 20.41 13.19
C ARG A 18 0.93 20.79 12.77
N ARG A 19 0.35 21.82 13.37
CA ARG A 19 -0.98 22.35 13.04
C ARG A 19 -1.05 23.05 11.68
N ASP A 20 0.03 23.67 11.24
CA ASP A 20 0.07 24.45 10.00
C ASP A 20 0.28 23.57 8.78
N LEU A 21 1.02 22.46 8.92
CA LEU A 21 1.13 21.43 7.88
C LEU A 21 -0.25 20.78 7.59
N CYS A 22 -0.98 20.42 8.65
CA CYS A 22 -2.33 19.88 8.51
C CYS A 22 -3.32 20.87 7.91
N LYS A 23 -3.20 22.17 8.23
CA LYS A 23 -4.08 23.23 7.68
C LYS A 23 -3.84 23.48 6.19
N ARG A 24 -2.58 23.48 5.73
CA ARG A 24 -2.26 23.74 4.31
C ARG A 24 -2.74 22.62 3.39
N ILE A 25 -2.82 21.39 3.89
CA ILE A 25 -3.29 20.22 3.13
C ILE A 25 -4.83 20.07 3.26
N GLY A 26 -5.42 20.45 4.39
CA GLY A 26 -6.86 20.34 4.63
C GLY A 26 -7.72 21.35 3.87
N LEU A 27 -7.17 22.49 3.42
CA LEU A 27 -7.92 23.54 2.74
C LEU A 27 -8.31 23.23 1.29
N LEU A 28 -7.76 22.18 0.69
CA LEU A 28 -8.08 21.74 -0.68
C LEU A 28 -9.17 20.64 -0.75
N GLY A 29 -9.68 20.19 0.40
CA GLY A 29 -10.68 19.11 0.49
C GLY A 29 -12.05 19.47 1.06
N SER A 30 -12.30 20.73 1.43
CA SER A 30 -13.52 21.10 2.15
C SER A 30 -14.47 21.94 1.31
N MET A 31 -15.13 21.32 0.38
CA MET A 31 -16.44 21.77 -0.09
C MET A 31 -17.26 20.53 -0.42
N VAL A 32 -18.17 20.16 0.46
CA VAL A 32 -19.51 19.61 0.25
C VAL A 32 -20.05 18.89 1.50
N MET A 33 -21.08 19.52 2.08
CA MET A 33 -22.29 18.98 2.69
C MET A 33 -22.24 18.22 4.02
N LEU A 34 -22.75 18.90 5.00
CA LEU A 34 -23.42 18.35 6.19
C LEU A 34 -24.65 17.51 5.77
N GLY A 35 -24.60 16.25 6.06
CA GLY A 35 -25.71 15.34 5.96
C GLY A 35 -25.41 14.11 6.81
N GLY A 36 -25.90 14.10 8.06
CA GLY A 36 -25.73 12.96 8.95
C GLY A 36 -26.52 11.76 8.46
N VAL A 37 -25.88 10.61 8.44
CA VAL A 37 -26.56 9.31 8.62
C VAL A 37 -25.59 8.34 9.28
N SER A 38 -25.90 7.93 10.49
CA SER A 38 -25.37 6.73 11.11
C SER A 38 -25.81 5.52 10.28
N SER A 39 -24.91 4.87 9.59
CA SER A 39 -25.15 3.54 9.05
C SER A 39 -23.92 2.68 9.29
N LEU A 40 -24.03 1.81 10.27
CA LEU A 40 -23.26 0.58 10.33
C LEU A 40 -23.43 -0.12 9.00
N ALA A 41 -22.38 -0.13 8.17
CA ALA A 41 -22.39 -0.79 6.87
C ALA A 41 -22.64 -2.29 7.10
N ARG A 42 -23.88 -2.70 6.92
CA ARG A 42 -24.28 -4.09 6.77
C ARG A 42 -23.59 -4.56 5.50
N ALA A 43 -22.77 -5.61 5.60
CA ALA A 43 -22.20 -6.28 4.45
C ALA A 43 -23.37 -6.74 3.57
N GLU A 44 -23.67 -6.01 2.50
CA GLU A 44 -24.68 -6.41 1.54
C GLU A 44 -24.20 -7.67 0.83
N ARG A 45 -25.02 -8.72 0.89
CA ARG A 45 -24.82 -9.92 0.06
C ARG A 45 -24.90 -9.52 -1.39
N LEU A 46 -23.79 -9.74 -2.14
CA LEU A 46 -23.80 -9.62 -3.56
C LEU A 46 -24.77 -10.66 -4.16
N PRO A 47 -25.54 -10.31 -5.19
CA PRO A 47 -26.50 -11.23 -5.82
C PRO A 47 -25.78 -12.46 -6.40
N SER A 48 -26.33 -13.63 -6.22
CA SER A 48 -25.95 -14.86 -6.89
C SER A 48 -26.35 -14.77 -8.37
N GLY A 49 -25.36 -14.78 -9.28
CA GLY A 49 -25.63 -14.81 -10.74
C GLY A 49 -24.60 -14.03 -11.56
N LEU A 50 -23.30 -14.23 -11.32
CA LEU A 50 -22.24 -13.46 -12.00
C LEU A 50 -21.39 -14.29 -12.97
N GLU A 51 -21.96 -15.34 -13.59
CA GLU A 51 -21.32 -15.95 -14.75
C GLU A 51 -21.40 -14.99 -15.94
N GLY A 52 -20.25 -14.38 -16.32
CA GLY A 52 -20.15 -13.43 -17.45
C GLY A 52 -20.05 -11.95 -17.08
N GLN A 53 -20.04 -11.56 -15.82
CA GLN A 53 -19.89 -10.17 -15.40
C GLN A 53 -18.43 -9.86 -15.00
N GLY A 54 -18.06 -8.55 -15.12
CA GLY A 54 -16.73 -8.06 -14.73
C GLY A 54 -16.39 -8.33 -13.26
N LEU A 55 -15.15 -8.01 -12.85
CA LEU A 55 -14.73 -8.17 -11.46
C LEU A 55 -15.62 -7.37 -10.51
N PRO A 56 -16.02 -7.94 -9.35
CA PRO A 56 -16.70 -7.17 -8.31
C PRO A 56 -15.87 -5.96 -7.92
N GLN A 57 -16.53 -4.86 -7.60
CA GLN A 57 -15.87 -3.59 -7.27
C GLN A 57 -16.22 -3.13 -5.86
N ARG A 58 -15.28 -2.40 -5.26
CA ARG A 58 -15.46 -1.75 -3.96
C ARG A 58 -14.94 -0.33 -4.00
N GLN A 59 -15.52 0.49 -3.15
CA GLN A 59 -15.08 1.88 -3.01
C GLN A 59 -13.72 1.97 -2.30
N LEU A 60 -12.83 2.82 -2.79
CA LEU A 60 -11.56 3.15 -2.14
C LEU A 60 -11.81 4.16 -1.00
N GLY A 61 -12.24 3.67 0.15
CA GLY A 61 -12.54 4.48 1.33
C GLY A 61 -13.47 5.66 0.99
N ARG A 62 -13.06 6.87 1.38
CA ARG A 62 -13.81 8.12 1.15
C ARG A 62 -13.48 8.83 -0.16
N THR A 63 -12.64 8.25 -1.03
CA THR A 63 -12.18 8.91 -2.27
C THR A 63 -13.25 9.00 -3.35
N GLY A 64 -14.30 8.19 -3.28
CA GLY A 64 -15.33 8.07 -4.32
C GLY A 64 -14.92 7.17 -5.50
N VAL A 65 -13.67 6.69 -5.54
CA VAL A 65 -13.17 5.81 -6.61
C VAL A 65 -13.65 4.39 -6.38
N MET A 66 -14.16 3.74 -7.42
CA MET A 66 -14.49 2.30 -7.42
C MET A 66 -13.32 1.51 -8.00
N LEU A 67 -12.89 0.46 -7.33
CA LEU A 67 -11.80 -0.42 -7.74
C LEU A 67 -12.25 -1.87 -7.75
N PRO A 68 -11.72 -2.70 -8.67
CA PRO A 68 -11.93 -4.14 -8.59
C PRO A 68 -11.37 -4.69 -7.27
N ILE A 69 -11.99 -5.74 -6.76
CA ILE A 69 -11.54 -6.40 -5.52
C ILE A 69 -10.15 -7.05 -5.63
N LEU A 70 -9.62 -7.19 -6.86
CA LEU A 70 -8.31 -7.74 -7.19
C LEU A 70 -7.48 -6.70 -7.93
N GLY A 71 -6.27 -6.44 -7.43
CA GLY A 71 -5.25 -5.60 -8.06
C GLY A 71 -4.00 -6.39 -8.42
N LEU A 72 -3.25 -5.93 -9.41
CA LEU A 72 -1.97 -6.52 -9.84
C LEU A 72 -0.82 -5.88 -9.08
N GLY A 73 -0.01 -6.72 -8.38
CA GLY A 73 1.18 -6.31 -7.66
C GLY A 73 2.45 -6.45 -8.50
N GLY A 74 3.15 -5.33 -8.72
CA GLY A 74 4.40 -5.27 -9.49
C GLY A 74 5.60 -5.94 -8.82
N GLY A 75 5.53 -6.24 -7.52
CA GLY A 75 6.66 -6.85 -6.79
C GLY A 75 7.07 -8.23 -7.29
N HIS A 76 6.19 -8.97 -7.93
CA HIS A 76 6.47 -10.29 -8.51
C HIS A 76 6.53 -10.30 -10.04
N LEU A 77 6.25 -9.17 -10.67
CA LEU A 77 6.12 -9.05 -12.12
C LEU A 77 7.38 -9.49 -12.88
N LEU A 78 8.55 -9.34 -12.28
CA LEU A 78 9.84 -9.74 -12.84
C LEU A 78 10.45 -11.01 -12.21
N ASN A 79 9.63 -11.84 -11.55
CA ASN A 79 10.00 -13.25 -11.30
C ASN A 79 9.98 -14.06 -12.60
N THR A 80 9.47 -13.46 -13.68
CA THR A 80 9.51 -13.96 -15.06
C THR A 80 10.31 -12.99 -15.96
N SER A 81 10.26 -13.16 -17.29
CA SER A 81 10.90 -12.25 -18.23
C SER A 81 10.15 -10.90 -18.32
N GLU A 82 10.84 -9.84 -18.73
CA GLU A 82 10.21 -8.52 -18.96
C GLU A 82 9.08 -8.61 -20.01
N GLU A 83 9.27 -9.42 -21.04
CA GLU A 83 8.27 -9.63 -22.08
C GLU A 83 7.00 -10.31 -21.51
N GLU A 84 7.17 -11.34 -20.71
CA GLU A 84 6.03 -12.02 -20.08
C GLU A 84 5.38 -11.13 -19.00
N GLY A 85 6.16 -10.37 -18.23
CA GLY A 85 5.65 -9.36 -17.31
C GLY A 85 4.77 -8.33 -18.03
N GLY A 86 5.21 -7.84 -19.19
CA GLY A 86 4.42 -6.95 -20.03
C GLY A 86 3.11 -7.58 -20.53
N ARG A 87 3.14 -8.86 -20.95
CA ARG A 87 1.94 -9.61 -21.36
C ARG A 87 0.96 -9.81 -20.20
N ILE A 88 1.48 -10.07 -18.98
CA ILE A 88 0.64 -10.17 -17.77
C ILE A 88 -0.11 -8.86 -17.54
N VAL A 89 0.56 -7.70 -17.64
CA VAL A 89 -0.07 -6.39 -17.47
C VAL A 89 -1.18 -6.18 -18.50
N GLN A 90 -0.93 -6.46 -19.78
CA GLN A 90 -1.92 -6.31 -20.84
C GLN A 90 -3.14 -7.22 -20.63
N GLU A 91 -2.90 -8.51 -20.34
CA GLU A 91 -3.99 -9.47 -20.10
C GLU A 91 -4.80 -9.11 -18.84
N ALA A 92 -4.15 -8.54 -17.82
CA ALA A 92 -4.82 -8.07 -16.60
C ALA A 92 -5.80 -6.93 -16.89
N ILE A 93 -5.38 -5.93 -17.70
CA ILE A 93 -6.26 -4.82 -18.12
C ILE A 93 -7.44 -5.36 -18.91
N ASP A 94 -7.19 -6.22 -19.92
CA ASP A 94 -8.23 -6.81 -20.76
C ASP A 94 -9.23 -7.65 -19.95
N ALA A 95 -8.77 -8.23 -18.84
CA ALA A 95 -9.60 -9.00 -17.91
C ALA A 95 -10.36 -8.14 -16.87
N GLY A 96 -10.16 -6.81 -16.85
CA GLY A 96 -10.85 -5.87 -15.98
C GLY A 96 -10.14 -5.55 -14.66
N ILE A 97 -8.87 -5.93 -14.49
CA ILE A 97 -8.04 -5.41 -13.39
C ILE A 97 -7.64 -3.99 -13.77
N THR A 98 -8.09 -3.03 -12.96
CA THR A 98 -7.75 -1.61 -13.17
C THR A 98 -6.85 -1.05 -12.07
N PHE A 99 -6.59 -1.77 -10.98
CA PHE A 99 -5.69 -1.35 -9.91
C PHE A 99 -4.31 -1.99 -10.09
N PHE A 100 -3.29 -1.14 -10.28
CA PHE A 100 -1.90 -1.55 -10.51
C PHE A 100 -0.99 -0.97 -9.44
N ASP A 101 -0.38 -1.87 -8.65
CA ASP A 101 0.54 -1.55 -7.56
C ASP A 101 1.99 -1.72 -8.04
N ASN A 102 2.83 -0.71 -7.81
CA ASN A 102 4.26 -0.80 -8.00
C ASN A 102 5.01 -0.17 -6.81
N ALA A 103 6.33 -0.17 -6.84
CA ALA A 103 7.20 0.58 -5.94
C ALA A 103 8.50 0.97 -6.65
N TRP A 104 9.08 2.07 -6.21
CA TRP A 104 10.32 2.61 -6.77
C TRP A 104 11.46 1.57 -6.82
N GLU A 105 11.59 0.75 -5.76
CA GLU A 105 12.66 -0.24 -5.62
C GLU A 105 12.36 -1.62 -6.20
N TYR A 106 11.15 -1.93 -6.68
CA TYR A 106 10.83 -3.28 -7.13
C TYR A 106 11.70 -3.73 -8.30
N SER A 107 12.37 -4.90 -8.13
CA SER A 107 13.25 -5.50 -9.14
C SER A 107 14.33 -4.53 -9.64
N ASP A 108 14.99 -3.84 -8.71
CA ASP A 108 16.00 -2.83 -9.00
C ASP A 108 15.49 -1.74 -9.96
N ASN A 109 14.30 -1.26 -9.69
CA ASN A 109 13.55 -0.24 -10.44
C ASN A 109 12.98 -0.70 -11.80
N ARG A 110 13.21 -1.95 -12.22
CA ARG A 110 12.80 -2.46 -13.54
C ARG A 110 11.31 -2.74 -13.63
N SER A 111 10.65 -3.04 -12.50
CA SER A 111 9.20 -3.29 -12.48
C SER A 111 8.40 -2.08 -12.98
N GLU A 112 8.77 -0.85 -12.58
CA GLU A 112 8.14 0.36 -13.10
C GLU A 112 8.36 0.54 -14.61
N VAL A 113 9.55 0.20 -15.12
CA VAL A 113 9.86 0.31 -16.56
C VAL A 113 9.01 -0.65 -17.40
N VAL A 114 8.89 -1.91 -16.95
CA VAL A 114 8.08 -2.93 -17.65
C VAL A 114 6.60 -2.56 -17.62
N MET A 115 6.11 -2.15 -16.45
CA MET A 115 4.73 -1.70 -16.29
C MET A 115 4.43 -0.46 -17.15
N GLY A 116 5.33 0.54 -17.15
CA GLY A 116 5.19 1.75 -17.95
C GLY A 116 5.10 1.47 -19.46
N LYS A 117 5.99 0.62 -19.98
CA LYS A 117 5.93 0.16 -21.39
C LYS A 117 4.60 -0.55 -21.71
N ALA A 118 4.14 -1.40 -20.82
CA ALA A 118 2.88 -2.11 -21.01
C ALA A 118 1.64 -1.21 -20.91
N LEU A 119 1.75 -0.05 -20.25
CA LEU A 119 0.67 0.95 -20.12
C LEU A 119 0.68 1.99 -21.23
N GLU A 120 1.62 1.93 -22.17
CA GLU A 120 1.70 2.89 -23.29
C GLU A 120 0.37 2.86 -24.09
N GLY A 121 -0.24 4.04 -24.25
CA GLY A 121 -1.57 4.22 -24.85
C GLY A 121 -2.76 3.79 -23.97
N ARG A 122 -2.51 3.10 -22.83
CA ARG A 122 -3.56 2.53 -21.95
C ARG A 122 -3.55 3.10 -20.52
N ARG A 123 -2.69 4.11 -20.22
CA ARG A 123 -2.57 4.72 -18.88
C ARG A 123 -3.92 5.15 -18.29
N HIS A 124 -4.82 5.64 -19.12
CA HIS A 124 -6.15 6.14 -18.72
C HIS A 124 -7.13 5.04 -18.30
N GLU A 125 -6.85 3.78 -18.62
CA GLU A 125 -7.68 2.63 -18.25
C GLU A 125 -7.42 2.14 -16.82
N VAL A 126 -6.35 2.62 -16.16
CA VAL A 126 -5.88 2.08 -14.90
C VAL A 126 -5.77 3.13 -13.79
N PHE A 127 -5.97 2.68 -12.57
CA PHE A 127 -5.59 3.36 -11.35
C PHE A 127 -4.17 2.90 -10.99
N LEU A 128 -3.20 3.75 -11.25
CA LEU A 128 -1.78 3.44 -11.11
C LEU A 128 -1.24 3.99 -9.80
N MET A 129 -0.62 3.12 -9.01
CA MET A 129 0.11 3.53 -7.82
C MET A 129 1.57 3.08 -7.84
N THR A 130 2.40 3.88 -7.18
CA THR A 130 3.75 3.48 -6.78
C THR A 130 4.07 3.98 -5.38
N LYS A 131 5.27 3.68 -4.89
CA LYS A 131 5.66 3.96 -3.52
C LYS A 131 7.00 4.68 -3.47
N LEU A 132 7.10 5.59 -2.53
CA LEU A 132 8.36 6.20 -2.11
C LEU A 132 9.24 5.11 -1.48
N CYS A 133 10.48 4.97 -1.95
CA CYS A 133 11.41 3.97 -1.42
C CYS A 133 11.58 4.06 0.12
N THR A 134 11.83 2.92 0.74
CA THR A 134 11.98 2.72 2.19
C THR A 134 12.94 3.69 2.86
N HIS A 135 14.04 4.04 2.21
CA HIS A 135 15.04 4.99 2.72
C HIS A 135 14.73 6.46 2.37
N GLY A 136 13.67 6.71 1.62
CA GLY A 136 13.21 8.04 1.23
C GLY A 136 12.33 8.71 2.29
N ARG A 137 12.80 8.88 3.52
CA ARG A 137 12.01 9.56 4.57
C ARG A 137 12.08 11.08 4.51
N GLY A 138 12.96 11.64 3.68
CA GLY A 138 13.12 13.08 3.49
C GLY A 138 12.41 13.60 2.24
N LYS A 139 12.00 14.87 2.29
CA LYS A 139 11.31 15.58 1.21
C LYS A 139 12.08 15.55 -0.11
N LYS A 140 13.36 15.97 -0.07
CA LYS A 140 14.21 16.08 -1.27
C LYS A 140 14.32 14.74 -2.01
N VAL A 141 14.59 13.67 -1.26
CA VAL A 141 14.70 12.32 -1.80
C VAL A 141 13.35 11.83 -2.31
N GLY A 142 12.28 12.12 -1.57
CA GLY A 142 10.92 11.77 -1.98
C GLY A 142 10.56 12.35 -3.33
N MET A 143 10.78 13.65 -3.54
CA MET A 143 10.51 14.29 -4.82
C MET A 143 11.38 13.74 -5.95
N LEU A 144 12.67 13.42 -5.69
CA LEU A 144 13.55 12.77 -6.66
C LEU A 144 12.99 11.40 -7.10
N HIS A 145 12.56 10.58 -6.15
CA HIS A 145 11.96 9.27 -6.43
C HIS A 145 10.65 9.40 -7.22
N LEU A 146 9.81 10.37 -6.90
CA LEU A 146 8.60 10.63 -7.68
C LEU A 146 8.91 10.93 -9.14
N GLU A 147 9.85 11.84 -9.40
CA GLU A 147 10.24 12.20 -10.78
C GLU A 147 10.82 11.00 -11.54
N GLN A 148 11.58 10.15 -10.86
CA GLN A 148 12.11 8.92 -11.44
C GLN A 148 11.00 7.91 -11.76
N SER A 149 10.04 7.70 -10.83
CA SER A 149 8.91 6.82 -11.04
C SER A 149 8.03 7.29 -12.20
N LEU A 150 7.70 8.58 -12.28
CA LEU A 150 6.93 9.15 -13.38
C LEU A 150 7.60 8.89 -14.74
N ARG A 151 8.92 9.11 -14.82
CA ARG A 151 9.69 8.83 -16.06
C ARG A 151 9.68 7.35 -16.44
N ARG A 152 9.86 6.41 -15.47
CA ARG A 152 9.87 4.96 -15.72
C ARG A 152 8.50 4.44 -16.11
N LEU A 153 7.47 4.96 -15.48
CA LEU A 153 6.08 4.61 -15.75
C LEU A 153 5.50 5.30 -17.00
N GLY A 154 6.24 6.24 -17.60
CA GLY A 154 5.83 6.94 -18.81
C GLY A 154 4.55 7.78 -18.62
N THR A 155 4.40 8.43 -17.47
CA THR A 155 3.21 9.21 -17.11
C THR A 155 3.60 10.49 -16.38
N ASP A 156 2.75 11.50 -16.43
CA ASP A 156 2.89 12.77 -15.71
C ASP A 156 2.17 12.81 -14.36
N TYR A 157 1.36 11.79 -14.06
CA TYR A 157 0.65 11.68 -12.79
C TYR A 157 0.49 10.25 -12.29
N LEU A 158 0.36 10.11 -10.97
CA LEU A 158 -0.03 8.88 -10.27
C LEU A 158 -1.43 9.06 -9.69
N ASP A 159 -2.20 7.98 -9.67
CA ASP A 159 -3.45 7.98 -8.92
C ASP A 159 -3.21 7.91 -7.42
N LEU A 160 -2.25 7.10 -6.98
CA LEU A 160 -1.89 6.97 -5.57
C LEU A 160 -0.37 6.89 -5.39
N TRP A 161 0.15 7.64 -4.43
CA TRP A 161 1.54 7.56 -4.01
C TRP A 161 1.62 7.30 -2.50
N GLN A 162 2.37 6.26 -2.12
CA GLN A 162 2.44 5.82 -0.73
C GLN A 162 3.86 5.91 -0.17
N ILE A 163 3.99 6.19 1.13
CA ILE A 163 5.24 5.98 1.86
C ILE A 163 5.40 4.47 2.05
N HIS A 164 6.54 3.92 1.61
CA HIS A 164 6.78 2.48 1.60
C HIS A 164 7.35 1.98 2.93
N GLU A 165 6.96 0.77 3.31
CA GLU A 165 7.54 -0.03 4.39
C GLU A 165 7.74 0.71 5.73
N VAL A 166 6.72 1.42 6.16
CA VAL A 166 6.71 2.03 7.50
C VAL A 166 6.71 0.90 8.54
N GLY A 167 7.81 0.74 9.26
CA GLY A 167 8.00 -0.40 10.14
C GLY A 167 8.95 -0.16 11.31
N CYS A 168 9.69 0.94 11.31
CA CYS A 168 10.64 1.31 12.34
C CYS A 168 10.05 2.31 13.33
N ASP A 169 10.44 2.23 14.61
CA ASP A 169 9.87 3.06 15.66
C ASP A 169 10.10 4.56 15.46
N ASP A 170 11.16 4.94 14.74
CA ASP A 170 11.50 6.32 14.38
C ASP A 170 10.92 6.78 13.01
N ASP A 171 10.36 5.88 12.22
CA ASP A 171 9.75 6.24 10.92
C ASP A 171 8.71 7.36 11.04
N PRO A 172 7.78 7.33 12.02
CA PRO A 172 6.77 8.38 12.12
C PRO A 172 7.38 9.77 12.35
N GLU A 173 8.42 9.87 13.19
CA GLU A 173 9.11 11.12 13.45
C GLU A 173 9.83 11.66 12.21
N LEU A 174 10.48 10.79 11.46
CA LEU A 174 11.18 11.16 10.22
C LEU A 174 10.21 11.55 9.10
N ILE A 175 9.09 10.84 9.00
CA ILE A 175 8.06 11.09 7.99
C ILE A 175 7.38 12.44 8.21
N PHE A 176 7.05 12.77 9.49
CA PHE A 176 6.31 13.98 9.85
C PHE A 176 7.18 15.12 10.35
N GLY A 177 8.49 14.89 10.50
CA GLY A 177 9.44 15.93 10.91
C GLY A 177 9.64 17.00 9.83
N GLU A 178 10.38 18.05 10.18
CA GLU A 178 10.78 19.09 9.23
C GLU A 178 11.62 18.48 8.09
N GLY A 179 11.28 18.82 6.84
CA GLY A 179 11.91 18.23 5.67
C GLY A 179 11.58 16.74 5.47
N GLY A 180 10.57 16.20 6.16
CA GLY A 180 10.16 14.83 6.08
C GLY A 180 9.34 14.49 4.83
N ALA A 181 9.09 13.19 4.62
CA ALA A 181 8.43 12.68 3.42
C ALA A 181 7.00 13.22 3.25
N MET A 182 6.30 13.59 4.35
CA MET A 182 4.96 14.17 4.24
C MET A 182 4.95 15.49 3.50
N GLU A 183 6.01 16.29 3.58
CA GLU A 183 6.12 17.52 2.79
C GLU A 183 6.24 17.22 1.29
N ALA A 184 6.93 16.12 0.91
CA ALA A 184 7.01 15.69 -0.48
C ALA A 184 5.62 15.25 -1.01
N LEU A 185 4.87 14.45 -0.22
CA LEU A 185 3.53 14.03 -0.61
C LEU A 185 2.58 15.21 -0.78
N ALA A 186 2.65 16.18 0.12
CA ALA A 186 1.87 17.41 0.06
C ALA A 186 2.18 18.23 -1.19
N GLU A 187 3.46 18.42 -1.48
CA GLU A 187 3.93 19.16 -2.66
C GLU A 187 3.54 18.45 -3.96
N ALA A 188 3.73 17.13 -4.04
CA ALA A 188 3.34 16.34 -5.21
C ALA A 188 1.83 16.45 -5.51
N LYS A 189 1.00 16.42 -4.45
CA LYS A 189 -0.45 16.61 -4.58
C LYS A 189 -0.81 18.03 -5.03
N GLN A 190 -0.13 19.04 -4.49
CA GLN A 190 -0.31 20.44 -4.90
C GLN A 190 0.10 20.68 -6.37
N GLN A 191 1.15 20.01 -6.84
CA GLN A 191 1.60 20.06 -8.23
C GLN A 191 0.70 19.26 -9.19
N GLY A 192 -0.30 18.54 -8.69
CA GLY A 192 -1.17 17.69 -9.51
C GLY A 192 -0.53 16.39 -9.99
N LYS A 193 0.70 16.08 -9.55
CA LYS A 193 1.41 14.84 -9.90
C LYS A 193 0.85 13.60 -9.21
N VAL A 194 0.09 13.78 -8.12
CA VAL A 194 -0.48 12.71 -7.32
C VAL A 194 -1.91 13.08 -6.93
N ARG A 195 -2.87 12.17 -7.15
CA ARG A 195 -4.28 12.40 -6.77
C ARG A 195 -4.53 12.04 -5.32
N PHE A 196 -4.07 10.86 -4.89
CA PHE A 196 -4.27 10.32 -3.55
C PHE A 196 -2.94 9.97 -2.90
N ILE A 197 -2.91 10.00 -1.56
CA ILE A 197 -1.71 9.71 -0.78
C ILE A 197 -2.01 8.72 0.33
N GLY A 198 -1.02 7.87 0.63
CA GLY A 198 -1.16 6.86 1.66
C GLY A 198 0.17 6.42 2.24
N PHE A 199 0.13 5.37 3.02
CA PHE A 199 1.32 4.70 3.53
C PHE A 199 1.12 3.18 3.53
N THR A 200 2.23 2.47 3.59
CA THR A 200 2.23 1.01 3.67
C THR A 200 3.34 0.52 4.59
N GLY A 201 3.13 -0.63 5.16
CA GLY A 201 4.12 -1.37 5.92
C GLY A 201 3.60 -2.75 6.24
N HIS A 202 4.47 -3.61 6.77
CA HIS A 202 4.10 -5.00 7.04
C HIS A 202 4.77 -5.59 8.28
N LYS A 203 5.66 -4.83 8.97
CA LYS A 203 6.42 -5.34 10.10
C LYS A 203 5.69 -5.19 11.43
N SER A 204 5.18 -4.00 11.73
CA SER A 204 4.68 -3.66 13.06
C SER A 204 3.34 -2.93 13.01
N PRO A 205 2.26 -3.53 13.56
CA PRO A 205 0.98 -2.82 13.77
C PRO A 205 1.14 -1.58 14.66
N ALA A 206 1.99 -1.65 15.69
CA ALA A 206 2.22 -0.53 16.62
C ALA A 206 2.75 0.72 15.91
N VAL A 207 3.68 0.56 14.95
CA VAL A 207 4.21 1.67 14.15
C VAL A 207 3.11 2.28 13.27
N HIS A 208 2.25 1.46 12.67
CA HIS A 208 1.09 1.96 11.90
C HIS A 208 0.15 2.78 12.79
N LEU A 209 -0.18 2.29 13.98
CA LEU A 209 -0.99 3.05 14.93
C LEU A 209 -0.32 4.35 15.34
N LYS A 210 1.02 4.36 15.53
CA LYS A 210 1.79 5.57 15.83
C LYS A 210 1.71 6.59 14.68
N VAL A 211 1.82 6.16 13.41
CA VAL A 211 1.59 7.03 12.24
C VAL A 211 0.20 7.67 12.28
N LEU A 212 -0.81 6.89 12.63
CA LEU A 212 -2.18 7.39 12.70
C LEU A 212 -2.39 8.41 13.83
N THR A 213 -1.55 8.46 14.88
CA THR A 213 -1.64 9.49 15.94
C THR A 213 -1.33 10.89 15.45
N TYR A 214 -0.63 11.05 14.32
CA TYR A 214 -0.38 12.36 13.71
C TYR A 214 -1.63 12.98 13.08
N ASN A 215 -2.75 12.24 13.04
CA ASN A 215 -4.05 12.69 12.54
C ASN A 215 -4.01 13.27 11.12
N PHE A 216 -3.07 12.80 10.30
CA PHE A 216 -3.02 13.18 8.90
C PHE A 216 -4.13 12.46 8.12
N PRO A 217 -4.84 13.15 7.20
CA PRO A 217 -5.97 12.58 6.47
C PRO A 217 -5.51 11.71 5.28
N PHE A 218 -4.79 10.62 5.54
CA PHE A 218 -4.43 9.66 4.50
C PHE A 218 -5.67 9.16 3.76
N ASP A 219 -5.54 8.95 2.46
CA ASP A 219 -6.59 8.35 1.63
C ASP A 219 -6.57 6.82 1.78
N THR A 220 -5.38 6.22 1.88
CA THR A 220 -5.19 4.76 1.93
C THR A 220 -4.13 4.32 2.94
N CYS A 221 -4.26 3.06 3.40
CA CYS A 221 -3.19 2.32 4.06
C CYS A 221 -3.12 0.92 3.48
N GLN A 222 -1.94 0.50 3.00
CA GLN A 222 -1.73 -0.85 2.50
C GLN A 222 -1.03 -1.69 3.56
N LEU A 223 -1.62 -2.85 3.90
CA LEU A 223 -1.20 -3.67 5.03
C LEU A 223 -1.31 -5.17 4.72
N PRO A 224 -0.48 -6.02 5.36
CA PRO A 224 -0.60 -7.46 5.19
C PRO A 224 -1.86 -7.95 5.90
N LEU A 225 -2.64 -8.75 5.19
CA LEU A 225 -3.81 -9.43 5.74
C LEU A 225 -3.83 -10.86 5.18
N ASN A 226 -3.89 -11.82 6.07
CA ASN A 226 -3.96 -13.24 5.74
C ASN A 226 -4.52 -14.01 6.93
N VAL A 227 -4.81 -15.28 6.75
CA VAL A 227 -5.43 -16.10 7.79
C VAL A 227 -4.56 -16.30 9.04
N PHE A 228 -3.23 -16.19 8.92
CA PHE A 228 -2.28 -16.33 10.04
C PHE A 228 -2.11 -15.04 10.84
N ASP A 229 -2.42 -13.89 10.24
CA ASP A 229 -2.22 -12.57 10.84
C ASP A 229 -2.87 -12.45 12.22
N SER A 230 -4.04 -13.05 12.41
CA SER A 230 -4.79 -12.97 13.67
C SER A 230 -4.08 -13.59 14.88
N ALA A 231 -3.05 -14.41 14.66
CA ALA A 231 -2.33 -15.13 15.72
C ALA A 231 -1.03 -14.44 16.19
N TYR A 232 -0.49 -13.51 15.39
CA TYR A 232 0.81 -12.88 15.70
C TYR A 232 0.87 -11.44 15.20
N HIS A 233 1.04 -10.47 16.11
CA HIS A 233 1.13 -9.04 15.79
C HIS A 233 0.11 -8.62 14.71
N SER A 234 -1.17 -8.81 15.02
CA SER A 234 -2.27 -8.75 14.05
C SER A 234 -2.55 -7.34 13.55
N PHE A 235 -2.43 -7.14 12.25
CA PHE A 235 -2.91 -5.96 11.55
C PHE A 235 -4.44 -5.97 11.42
N GLU A 236 -5.05 -7.14 11.26
CA GLU A 236 -6.50 -7.32 11.18
C GLU A 236 -7.19 -6.83 12.45
N GLN A 237 -6.64 -7.18 13.63
CA GLN A 237 -7.26 -6.85 14.91
C GLN A 237 -6.92 -5.44 15.41
N GLN A 238 -5.75 -4.92 15.09
CA GLN A 238 -5.24 -3.66 15.66
C GLN A 238 -5.36 -2.48 14.71
N VAL A 239 -4.98 -2.64 13.44
CA VAL A 239 -4.86 -1.53 12.48
C VAL A 239 -6.14 -1.37 11.65
N LEU A 240 -6.67 -2.47 11.12
CA LEU A 240 -7.84 -2.45 10.24
C LEU A 240 -9.05 -1.73 10.86
N PRO A 241 -9.46 -1.96 12.13
CA PRO A 241 -10.57 -1.25 12.73
C PRO A 241 -10.34 0.27 12.83
N GLU A 242 -9.11 0.69 13.10
CA GLU A 242 -8.76 2.10 13.21
C GLU A 242 -8.78 2.81 11.85
N LEU A 243 -8.34 2.13 10.77
CA LEU A 243 -8.46 2.64 9.41
C LEU A 243 -9.91 2.87 9.03
N LEU A 244 -10.78 1.89 9.28
CA LEU A 244 -12.21 1.98 8.99
C LEU A 244 -12.87 3.13 9.75
N ARG A 245 -12.57 3.26 11.05
CA ARG A 245 -13.07 4.34 11.89
C ARG A 245 -12.69 5.72 11.35
N ARG A 246 -11.52 5.84 10.72
CA ARG A 246 -11.01 7.11 10.11
C ARG A 246 -11.44 7.30 8.66
N GLY A 247 -12.11 6.32 8.04
CA GLY A 247 -12.44 6.35 6.62
C GLY A 247 -11.23 6.26 5.70
N ILE A 248 -10.11 5.72 6.19
CA ILE A 248 -8.89 5.43 5.40
C ILE A 248 -9.08 4.08 4.72
N ALA A 249 -8.90 4.03 3.40
CA ALA A 249 -9.10 2.81 2.63
C ALA A 249 -8.04 1.74 2.96
N PRO A 250 -8.43 0.55 3.47
CA PRO A 250 -7.50 -0.55 3.61
C PRO A 250 -7.26 -1.21 2.24
N ILE A 251 -6.00 -1.31 1.84
CA ILE A 251 -5.55 -2.09 0.68
C ILE A 251 -4.84 -3.33 1.24
N ALA A 252 -5.37 -4.51 0.95
CA ALA A 252 -4.77 -5.75 1.42
C ALA A 252 -3.61 -6.19 0.54
N MET A 253 -2.59 -6.79 1.17
CA MET A 253 -1.51 -7.48 0.48
C MET A 253 -1.10 -8.74 1.25
N LYS A 254 -0.28 -9.59 0.64
CA LYS A 254 0.32 -10.78 1.28
C LYS A 254 -0.70 -11.81 1.78
N SER A 255 -1.80 -12.01 1.05
CA SER A 255 -2.81 -13.03 1.36
C SER A 255 -2.23 -14.45 1.45
N LEU A 256 -1.14 -14.72 0.71
CA LEU A 256 -0.36 -15.97 0.73
C LEU A 256 0.92 -15.86 1.57
N CYS A 257 0.94 -15.01 2.61
CA CYS A 257 2.09 -14.75 3.48
C CYS A 257 3.36 -14.26 2.75
N GLY A 258 3.22 -13.67 1.57
CA GLY A 258 4.29 -13.08 0.77
C GLY A 258 5.10 -14.06 -0.09
N ASN A 259 5.19 -15.32 0.28
CA ASN A 259 6.00 -16.33 -0.44
C ASN A 259 5.24 -17.60 -0.85
N GLY A 260 3.96 -17.71 -0.52
CA GLY A 260 3.11 -18.86 -0.86
C GLY A 260 3.44 -20.17 -0.13
N LYS A 261 4.37 -20.18 0.85
CA LYS A 261 4.75 -21.39 1.58
C LYS A 261 3.58 -22.17 2.18
N PRO A 262 2.55 -21.54 2.82
CA PRO A 262 1.43 -22.29 3.36
C PRO A 262 0.67 -23.10 2.29
N VAL A 263 0.56 -22.55 1.09
CA VAL A 263 -0.07 -23.25 -0.06
C VAL A 263 0.81 -24.37 -0.56
N GLN A 264 2.11 -24.13 -0.73
CA GLN A 264 3.08 -25.14 -1.16
C GLN A 264 3.13 -26.34 -0.19
N GLN A 265 2.91 -26.11 1.10
CA GLN A 265 2.86 -27.13 2.14
C GLN A 265 1.47 -27.79 2.30
N GLY A 266 0.48 -27.41 1.50
CA GLY A 266 -0.86 -27.97 1.55
C GLY A 266 -1.67 -27.59 2.80
N ILE A 267 -1.24 -26.56 3.55
CA ILE A 267 -1.94 -26.08 4.76
C ILE A 267 -3.16 -25.26 4.37
N LEU A 268 -3.08 -24.53 3.26
CA LEU A 268 -4.06 -23.57 2.79
C LEU A 268 -4.13 -23.60 1.26
N THR A 269 -5.31 -23.48 0.69
CA THR A 269 -5.46 -23.28 -0.75
C THR A 269 -5.39 -21.79 -1.11
N VAL A 270 -5.05 -21.48 -2.37
CA VAL A 270 -5.07 -20.10 -2.88
C VAL A 270 -6.46 -19.48 -2.74
N GLU A 271 -7.51 -20.28 -3.03
CA GLU A 271 -8.90 -19.83 -2.93
C GLU A 271 -9.28 -19.48 -1.48
N GLU A 272 -8.96 -20.33 -0.51
CA GLU A 272 -9.22 -20.06 0.91
C GLU A 272 -8.51 -18.78 1.38
N ALA A 273 -7.23 -18.61 1.01
CA ALA A 273 -6.45 -17.44 1.35
C ALA A 273 -7.04 -16.13 0.79
N MET A 274 -7.38 -16.15 -0.49
CA MET A 274 -7.96 -14.98 -1.15
C MET A 274 -9.37 -14.68 -0.64
N ARG A 275 -10.22 -15.72 -0.49
CA ARG A 275 -11.59 -15.54 0.04
C ARG A 275 -11.57 -15.00 1.45
N TYR A 276 -10.66 -15.47 2.32
CA TYR A 276 -10.51 -14.95 3.68
C TYR A 276 -10.28 -13.44 3.66
N VAL A 277 -9.24 -12.99 2.94
CA VAL A 277 -8.88 -11.56 2.88
C VAL A 277 -9.97 -10.72 2.21
N LEU A 278 -10.56 -11.21 1.14
CA LEU A 278 -11.65 -10.53 0.45
C LEU A 278 -12.94 -10.50 1.29
N SER A 279 -13.09 -11.35 2.31
CA SER A 279 -14.21 -11.30 3.27
C SER A 279 -14.02 -10.23 4.35
N LEU A 280 -12.81 -9.71 4.52
CA LEU A 280 -12.54 -8.54 5.35
C LEU A 280 -12.99 -7.24 4.64
N PRO A 281 -13.23 -6.16 5.39
CA PRO A 281 -13.66 -4.87 4.84
C PRO A 281 -12.49 -4.11 4.18
N VAL A 282 -11.90 -4.70 3.15
CA VAL A 282 -10.82 -4.14 2.35
C VAL A 282 -11.33 -3.59 1.02
N SER A 283 -10.70 -2.55 0.49
CA SER A 283 -11.07 -1.95 -0.79
C SER A 283 -10.63 -2.81 -1.98
N THR A 284 -9.43 -3.36 -1.93
CA THR A 284 -8.88 -4.26 -2.95
C THR A 284 -7.79 -5.13 -2.34
N LEU A 285 -7.53 -6.29 -2.96
CA LEU A 285 -6.43 -7.19 -2.64
C LEU A 285 -5.37 -7.10 -3.74
N VAL A 286 -4.17 -6.64 -3.38
CA VAL A 286 -3.00 -6.68 -4.26
C VAL A 286 -2.42 -8.09 -4.25
N SER A 287 -2.41 -8.74 -5.41
CA SER A 287 -1.83 -10.06 -5.58
C SER A 287 -0.55 -10.00 -6.38
N GLY A 288 0.48 -10.73 -5.92
CA GLY A 288 1.68 -11.01 -6.70
C GLY A 288 1.36 -11.99 -7.82
N ILE A 289 1.67 -11.61 -9.06
CA ILE A 289 1.37 -12.39 -10.27
C ILE A 289 2.64 -12.45 -11.10
N ASP A 290 3.17 -13.65 -11.32
CA ASP A 290 4.41 -13.93 -12.03
C ASP A 290 4.21 -14.80 -13.28
N SER A 291 2.97 -15.22 -13.53
CA SER A 291 2.58 -15.95 -14.76
C SER A 291 1.13 -15.67 -15.13
N ARG A 292 0.80 -15.90 -16.39
CA ARG A 292 -0.59 -15.75 -16.87
C ARG A 292 -1.52 -16.84 -16.30
N GLU A 293 -0.97 -17.99 -15.93
CA GLU A 293 -1.70 -19.05 -15.23
C GLU A 293 -2.16 -18.56 -13.84
N VAL A 294 -1.25 -17.94 -13.07
CA VAL A 294 -1.58 -17.33 -11.76
C VAL A 294 -2.58 -16.18 -11.94
N LEU A 295 -2.41 -15.35 -12.97
CA LEU A 295 -3.38 -14.28 -13.29
C LEU A 295 -4.78 -14.87 -13.50
N ARG A 296 -4.91 -15.88 -14.34
CA ARG A 296 -6.20 -16.51 -14.68
C ARG A 296 -6.82 -17.23 -13.48
N GLN A 297 -6.01 -17.89 -12.66
CA GLN A 297 -6.45 -18.49 -11.39
C GLN A 297 -7.04 -17.45 -10.46
N ASN A 298 -6.32 -16.35 -10.23
CA ASN A 298 -6.76 -15.28 -9.31
C ASN A 298 -8.01 -14.56 -9.84
N LEU A 299 -8.10 -14.33 -11.15
CA LEU A 299 -9.29 -13.81 -11.81
C LEU A 299 -10.51 -14.73 -11.63
N ALA A 300 -10.33 -16.04 -11.79
CA ALA A 300 -11.40 -17.01 -11.62
C ALA A 300 -11.93 -17.03 -10.18
N ILE A 301 -11.04 -16.91 -9.18
CA ILE A 301 -11.40 -16.80 -7.76
C ILE A 301 -12.16 -15.48 -7.51
N ALA A 302 -11.63 -14.36 -8.00
CA ALA A 302 -12.23 -13.05 -7.77
C ALA A 302 -13.60 -12.90 -8.44
N ARG A 303 -13.79 -13.43 -9.67
CA ARG A 303 -15.08 -13.40 -10.36
C ARG A 303 -16.17 -14.23 -9.68
N ARG A 304 -15.78 -15.32 -9.04
CA ARG A 304 -16.70 -16.22 -8.30
C ARG A 304 -16.71 -15.95 -6.80
N PHE A 305 -16.17 -14.81 -6.37
CA PHE A 305 -16.05 -14.49 -4.98
C PHE A 305 -17.40 -14.45 -4.26
N VAL A 306 -17.51 -15.26 -3.24
CA VAL A 306 -18.59 -15.22 -2.24
C VAL A 306 -17.94 -15.03 -0.87
N PRO A 307 -18.34 -14.01 -0.10
CA PRO A 307 -17.78 -13.80 1.22
C PRO A 307 -17.89 -15.03 2.11
N MET A 308 -16.86 -15.31 2.90
CA MET A 308 -16.94 -16.29 3.98
C MET A 308 -17.88 -15.77 5.07
N THR A 309 -18.66 -16.66 5.62
CA THR A 309 -19.38 -16.39 6.86
C THR A 309 -18.40 -16.29 8.04
N GLN A 310 -18.79 -15.66 9.14
CA GLN A 310 -17.96 -15.61 10.33
C GLN A 310 -17.60 -17.01 10.84
N ALA A 311 -18.51 -17.98 10.74
CA ALA A 311 -18.26 -19.37 11.13
C ALA A 311 -17.17 -20.01 10.24
N GLU A 312 -17.22 -19.82 8.91
CA GLU A 312 -16.19 -20.35 8.00
C GLU A 312 -14.81 -19.71 8.29
N MET A 313 -14.76 -18.40 8.58
CA MET A 313 -13.50 -17.73 8.94
C MET A 313 -12.92 -18.27 10.26
N VAL A 314 -13.77 -18.52 11.26
CA VAL A 314 -13.34 -19.12 12.53
C VAL A 314 -12.83 -20.54 12.31
N GLN A 315 -13.58 -21.40 11.62
CA GLN A 315 -13.17 -22.77 11.30
C GLN A 315 -11.83 -22.81 10.54
N LEU A 316 -11.64 -21.89 9.58
CA LEU A 316 -10.38 -21.82 8.84
C LEU A 316 -9.21 -21.47 9.77
N ARG A 317 -9.36 -20.47 10.65
CA ARG A 317 -8.35 -20.10 11.65
C ARG A 317 -8.04 -21.23 12.62
N GLU A 318 -9.07 -21.94 13.11
CA GLU A 318 -8.90 -23.10 13.99
C GLU A 318 -8.13 -24.20 13.29
N ARG A 319 -8.46 -24.54 12.04
CA ARG A 319 -7.77 -25.55 11.24
C ARG A 319 -6.28 -25.29 11.09
N ILE A 320 -5.89 -24.01 10.89
CA ILE A 320 -4.49 -23.64 10.67
C ILE A 320 -3.75 -23.25 11.98
N SER A 321 -4.42 -23.26 13.12
CA SER A 321 -3.89 -22.72 14.38
C SER A 321 -2.55 -23.34 14.81
N GLY A 322 -2.35 -24.64 14.59
CA GLY A 322 -1.09 -25.32 14.84
C GLY A 322 0.09 -24.84 14.00
N HIS A 323 -0.18 -24.08 12.92
CA HIS A 323 0.80 -23.51 12.01
C HIS A 323 0.89 -21.99 12.14
N ALA A 324 0.12 -21.35 13.02
CA ALA A 324 0.01 -19.90 13.13
C ALA A 324 0.88 -19.29 14.25
N THR A 325 1.68 -20.11 14.94
CA THR A 325 2.49 -19.68 16.08
C THR A 325 3.68 -18.83 15.65
N GLU A 326 4.00 -17.82 16.45
CA GLU A 326 5.22 -17.00 16.35
C GLU A 326 5.49 -16.35 14.98
N GLY A 327 4.45 -16.22 14.13
CA GLY A 327 4.59 -15.58 12.82
C GLY A 327 5.45 -16.37 11.82
N GLN A 328 5.58 -17.71 11.99
CA GLN A 328 6.48 -18.55 11.19
C GLN A 328 6.31 -18.46 9.67
N PHE A 329 5.12 -18.09 9.18
CA PHE A 329 4.86 -17.83 7.76
C PHE A 329 4.91 -16.35 7.40
N GLU A 330 4.97 -15.47 8.38
CA GLU A 330 4.95 -14.02 8.21
C GLU A 330 6.35 -13.42 8.42
N HIS A 331 7.32 -13.89 7.65
CA HIS A 331 8.74 -13.48 7.77
C HIS A 331 8.94 -11.96 7.74
N TYR A 332 8.08 -11.23 7.07
CA TYR A 332 8.09 -9.77 7.06
C TYR A 332 7.81 -9.14 8.45
N LYS A 333 7.23 -9.91 9.40
CA LYS A 333 7.08 -9.49 10.80
C LYS A 333 8.25 -9.90 11.68
N THR A 334 8.88 -11.05 11.39
CA THR A 334 9.87 -11.71 12.26
C THR A 334 11.31 -11.58 11.79
N ASP A 335 11.56 -11.41 10.48
CA ASP A 335 12.89 -11.46 9.89
C ASP A 335 13.67 -10.17 10.12
N ALA A 336 14.98 -10.35 10.42
CA ALA A 336 15.95 -9.28 10.51
C ALA A 336 16.30 -8.62 9.15
N VAL A 337 15.99 -9.28 8.02
CA VAL A 337 16.18 -8.70 6.67
C VAL A 337 15.34 -7.44 6.45
N TRP A 338 14.23 -7.33 7.16
CA TRP A 338 13.43 -6.11 7.26
C TRP A 338 13.86 -5.26 8.45
N SER A 339 15.16 -5.26 8.72
CA SER A 339 15.72 -4.54 9.85
C SER A 339 15.57 -3.04 9.67
N CYS A 340 15.43 -2.35 10.80
CA CYS A 340 15.43 -0.90 10.85
C CYS A 340 16.86 -0.33 10.82
N ASP A 341 17.85 -1.14 10.46
CA ASP A 341 19.23 -0.69 10.30
C ASP A 341 19.37 0.13 9.01
N ARG A 342 19.38 1.44 9.19
CA ARG A 342 19.53 2.39 8.07
C ARG A 342 20.86 2.26 7.34
N GLN A 343 21.91 1.76 8.00
CA GLN A 343 23.19 1.49 7.34
C GLN A 343 23.07 0.31 6.37
N GLU A 344 22.25 -0.70 6.70
CA GLU A 344 21.93 -1.81 5.80
C GLU A 344 21.15 -1.31 4.59
N VAL A 345 20.16 -0.44 4.81
CA VAL A 345 19.36 0.19 3.74
C VAL A 345 20.27 1.03 2.83
N GLU A 346 21.16 1.85 3.39
CA GLU A 346 22.13 2.64 2.61
C GLU A 346 23.12 1.77 1.85
N ARG A 347 23.56 0.64 2.41
CA ARG A 347 24.42 -0.33 1.71
C ARG A 347 23.73 -0.93 0.51
N ARG A 348 22.44 -1.26 0.66
CA ARG A 348 21.64 -1.91 -0.40
C ARG A 348 21.28 -0.94 -1.54
N PHE A 349 20.94 0.30 -1.22
CA PHE A 349 20.39 1.26 -2.19
C PHE A 349 21.30 2.45 -2.46
N GLY A 350 22.46 2.53 -1.80
CA GLY A 350 23.44 3.62 -1.93
C GLY A 350 23.15 4.81 -1.02
N LYS A 351 24.18 5.65 -0.80
CA LYS A 351 24.04 6.91 -0.06
C LYS A 351 23.28 7.92 -0.91
N LEU A 352 22.13 8.35 -0.43
CA LEU A 352 21.23 9.27 -1.13
C LEU A 352 21.73 10.73 -1.22
N GLU A 353 22.76 11.06 -0.45
CA GLU A 353 23.33 12.42 -0.44
C GLU A 353 24.06 12.82 -1.74
N LYS A 354 24.23 11.89 -2.69
CA LYS A 354 24.98 12.10 -3.94
C LYS A 354 24.15 11.98 -5.22
N ALA A 355 22.83 12.01 -5.15
CA ALA A 355 21.96 11.99 -6.33
C ALA A 355 21.36 13.37 -6.61
#